data_4387930742e256cdf0a10c6f90be14a8
#
_entry.id   4387930742e256cdf0a10c6f90be14a8
#
_cell.length_a   1.000
_cell.length_b   1.000
_cell.length_c   1.000
_cell.angle_alpha   90.00
_cell.angle_beta   90.00
_cell.angle_gamma   90.00
#
_symmetry.space_group_name_H-M   'P 1'
#
loop_
_entity.id
_entity.type
_entity.pdbx_description
1 polymer ?
#
loop_
_entity_poly.entity_id
_entity_poly.type
_entity_poly.pdbx_seq_one_letter_code
_entity_poly.pdbx_strand_id
1 'polypeptide(L)'
;MKIIVRVPWLEYNVHNMNYVHRPSSRLFTTHLPYYLVPRDLRNRRAKVIYVARNPKDVAVSYFHFSNFSVMLETIPDFNIFLERLLAGKGSQRRCAENLQILRKAAK
;
A
#
# COMPACT_ATOMS: atom_id res chain seq x y z
N MET A 1 21.50 0.87 5.95
CA MET A 1 20.84 0.43 4.71
C MET A 1 19.35 0.70 4.82
N LYS A 2 18.80 1.43 3.88
CA LYS A 2 17.35 1.78 3.92
C LYS A 2 16.50 0.52 3.77
N ILE A 3 15.45 0.39 4.56
CA ILE A 3 14.56 -0.77 4.58
C ILE A 3 13.95 -1.05 3.19
N ILE A 4 13.67 0.00 2.42
CA ILE A 4 13.10 -0.08 1.07
C ILE A 4 13.99 -0.82 0.07
N VAL A 5 15.28 -0.91 0.33
CA VAL A 5 16.21 -1.67 -0.51
C VAL A 5 16.18 -3.16 -0.17
N ARG A 6 15.95 -3.49 1.09
CA ARG A 6 15.84 -4.88 1.55
C ARG A 6 14.48 -5.48 1.24
N VAL A 7 13.42 -4.70 1.42
CA VAL A 7 12.03 -5.08 1.18
C VAL A 7 11.39 -4.06 0.25
N PRO A 8 11.69 -4.13 -1.05
CA PRO A 8 11.16 -3.17 -2.01
C PRO A 8 9.65 -3.33 -2.19
N TRP A 9 9.00 -2.23 -2.55
CA TRP A 9 7.62 -2.25 -2.97
C TRP A 9 7.51 -2.83 -4.38
N LEU A 10 6.62 -3.78 -4.54
CA LEU A 10 6.41 -4.45 -5.81
C LEU A 10 5.90 -3.48 -6.89
N GLU A 11 4.99 -2.59 -6.53
CA GLU A 11 4.36 -1.61 -7.41
C GLU A 11 5.18 -0.32 -7.62
N TYR A 12 6.21 -0.08 -6.81
CA TYR A 12 7.05 1.12 -6.88
C TYR A 12 8.53 0.76 -6.90
N ASN A 13 9.07 0.64 -8.09
CA ASN A 13 10.51 0.41 -8.24
C ASN A 13 11.29 1.74 -8.26
N VAL A 14 11.30 2.42 -7.11
CA VAL A 14 11.90 3.77 -6.95
C VAL A 14 13.40 3.79 -7.25
N HIS A 15 14.08 2.68 -6.98
CA HIS A 15 15.53 2.56 -7.19
C HIS A 15 15.91 1.85 -8.49
N ASN A 16 14.95 1.64 -9.37
CA ASN A 16 15.14 0.94 -10.66
C ASN A 16 15.89 -0.39 -10.50
N MET A 17 15.53 -1.15 -9.46
CA MET A 17 16.16 -2.44 -9.17
C MET A 17 15.67 -3.53 -10.11
N ASN A 18 16.57 -4.43 -10.47
CA ASN A 18 16.20 -5.60 -11.25
C ASN A 18 15.62 -6.69 -10.32
N TYR A 19 14.29 -6.79 -10.27
CA TYR A 19 13.60 -7.76 -9.42
C TYR A 19 13.77 -9.21 -9.89
N VAL A 20 13.97 -9.43 -11.19
CA VAL A 20 14.12 -10.75 -11.78
C VAL A 20 15.44 -11.42 -11.35
N HIS A 21 16.50 -10.65 -11.29
CA HIS A 21 17.83 -11.14 -10.95
C HIS A 21 18.21 -11.01 -9.48
N ARG A 22 17.26 -10.65 -8.61
CA ARG A 22 17.53 -10.67 -7.17
C ARG A 22 17.84 -12.08 -6.70
N PRO A 23 18.87 -12.25 -5.85
CA PRO A 23 19.19 -13.56 -5.30
C PRO A 23 18.03 -14.13 -4.47
N SER A 24 17.92 -15.43 -4.43
CA SER A 24 16.96 -16.15 -3.58
C SER A 24 17.17 -15.82 -2.11
N SER A 25 16.27 -15.98 -1.38
CA SER A 25 15.20 -15.52 -0.52
C SER A 25 14.79 -14.06 -0.78
N ARG A 26 13.91 -13.88 -1.72
CA ARG A 26 13.39 -12.53 -2.08
C ARG A 26 12.20 -12.17 -1.21
N LEU A 27 12.24 -10.97 -0.65
CA LEU A 27 11.17 -10.41 0.15
C LEU A 27 10.67 -9.13 -0.53
N PHE A 28 9.35 -9.04 -0.71
CA PHE A 28 8.69 -7.87 -1.27
C PHE A 28 7.54 -7.45 -0.39
N THR A 29 7.20 -6.16 -0.42
CA THR A 29 5.96 -5.65 0.13
C THR A 29 5.07 -5.11 -0.98
N THR A 30 3.76 -5.20 -0.80
CA THR A 30 2.79 -4.70 -1.76
C THR A 30 1.51 -4.23 -1.06
N HIS A 31 0.89 -3.18 -1.62
CA HIS A 31 -0.44 -2.71 -1.25
C HIS A 31 -1.50 -3.11 -2.28
N LEU A 32 -1.10 -3.90 -3.29
CA LEU A 32 -2.01 -4.35 -4.32
C LEU A 32 -3.04 -5.35 -3.76
N PRO A 33 -4.29 -5.26 -4.18
CA PRO A 33 -5.27 -6.31 -3.92
C PRO A 33 -4.88 -7.59 -4.67
N TYR A 34 -5.37 -8.74 -4.21
CA TYR A 34 -5.01 -10.05 -4.74
C TYR A 34 -5.17 -10.17 -6.27
N TYR A 35 -6.21 -9.58 -6.84
CA TYR A 35 -6.46 -9.67 -8.28
C TYR A 35 -5.47 -8.88 -9.14
N LEU A 36 -4.70 -7.95 -8.55
CA LEU A 36 -3.68 -7.15 -9.23
C LEU A 36 -2.25 -7.63 -9.00
N VAL A 37 -2.03 -8.58 -8.08
CA VAL A 37 -0.69 -9.14 -7.89
C VAL A 37 -0.27 -9.97 -9.11
N PRO A 38 1.04 -10.05 -9.42
CA PRO A 38 1.54 -10.85 -10.53
C PRO A 38 1.04 -12.30 -10.48
N ARG A 39 0.76 -12.87 -11.64
CA ARG A 39 0.31 -14.27 -11.75
C ARG A 39 1.30 -15.26 -11.13
N ASP A 40 2.57 -14.99 -11.26
CA ASP A 40 3.63 -15.81 -10.67
C ASP A 40 3.52 -15.91 -9.15
N LEU A 41 3.12 -14.84 -8.50
CA LEU A 41 2.88 -14.84 -7.05
C LEU A 41 1.72 -15.78 -6.67
N ARG A 42 0.66 -15.80 -7.50
CA ARG A 42 -0.52 -16.65 -7.29
C ARG A 42 -0.28 -18.12 -7.62
N ASN A 43 0.52 -18.39 -8.65
CA ASN A 43 0.74 -19.73 -9.20
C ASN A 43 1.93 -20.43 -8.55
N ARG A 44 2.88 -19.69 -7.99
CA ARG A 44 4.04 -20.23 -7.29
C ARG A 44 3.78 -20.38 -5.80
N ARG A 45 4.50 -21.28 -5.15
CA ARG A 45 4.42 -21.51 -3.70
C ARG A 45 5.12 -20.38 -2.90
N ALA A 46 4.83 -19.13 -3.22
CA ALA A 46 5.31 -18.00 -2.45
C ALA A 46 4.56 -17.94 -1.11
N LYS A 47 5.29 -17.69 -0.04
CA LYS A 47 4.67 -17.41 1.26
C LYS A 47 4.17 -15.97 1.28
N VAL A 48 2.92 -15.79 1.65
CA VAL A 48 2.28 -14.48 1.74
C VAL A 48 1.92 -14.21 3.19
N ILE A 49 2.38 -13.07 3.69
CA ILE A 49 1.97 -12.56 5.00
C ILE A 49 1.02 -11.40 4.75
N TYR A 50 -0.24 -11.57 5.15
CA TYR A 50 -1.24 -10.53 5.06
C TYR A 50 -1.32 -9.76 6.37
N VAL A 51 -1.13 -8.43 6.28
CA VAL A 51 -1.20 -7.53 7.43
C VAL A 51 -2.45 -6.66 7.31
N ALA A 52 -3.37 -6.82 8.25
CA ALA A 52 -4.55 -5.97 8.39
C ALA A 52 -4.41 -5.10 9.63
N ARG A 53 -4.84 -3.86 9.52
CA ARG A 53 -4.86 -2.89 10.61
C ARG A 53 -6.27 -2.33 10.79
N ASN A 54 -6.51 -1.74 11.98
CA ASN A 54 -7.72 -0.98 12.21
C ASN A 54 -7.85 0.14 11.16
N PRO A 55 -8.98 0.25 10.44
CA PRO A 55 -9.15 1.25 9.39
C PRO A 55 -8.97 2.70 9.85
N LYS A 56 -9.35 3.00 11.09
CA LYS A 56 -9.16 4.35 11.68
C LYS A 56 -7.69 4.67 11.84
N ASP A 57 -6.90 3.71 12.33
CA ASP A 57 -5.46 3.87 12.48
C ASP A 57 -4.76 4.01 11.13
N VAL A 58 -5.22 3.28 10.13
CA VAL A 58 -4.72 3.40 8.76
C VAL A 58 -4.98 4.79 8.21
N ALA A 59 -6.18 5.34 8.39
CA ALA A 59 -6.52 6.69 7.94
C ALA A 59 -5.64 7.76 8.58
N VAL A 60 -5.43 7.69 9.90
CA VAL A 60 -4.55 8.62 10.62
C VAL A 60 -3.10 8.49 10.18
N SER A 61 -2.60 7.28 10.08
CA SER A 61 -1.24 7.01 9.62
C SER A 61 -1.02 7.51 8.19
N TYR A 62 -1.99 7.31 7.31
CA TYR A 62 -1.92 7.76 5.94
C TYR A 62 -1.98 9.28 5.79
N PHE A 63 -2.76 9.94 6.64
CA PHE A 63 -2.78 11.40 6.73
C PHE A 63 -1.39 11.97 7.03
N HIS A 64 -0.72 11.45 8.06
CA HIS A 64 0.64 11.88 8.39
C HIS A 64 1.64 11.54 7.30
N PHE A 65 1.54 10.37 6.71
CA PHE A 65 2.41 9.95 5.61
C PHE A 65 2.26 10.84 4.37
N SER A 66 1.04 11.19 3.97
CA SER A 66 0.82 12.06 2.80
C SER A 66 1.32 13.48 3.03
N ASN A 67 1.21 14.01 4.24
CA ASN A 67 1.76 15.33 4.57
C ASN A 67 3.28 15.34 4.71
N PHE A 68 3.88 14.20 4.99
CA PHE A 68 5.34 14.04 5.07
C PHE A 68 5.97 13.73 3.70
N SER A 69 5.27 13.07 2.83
CA SER A 69 5.79 12.64 1.53
C SER A 69 5.77 13.78 0.51
N VAL A 70 6.91 14.06 -0.10
CA VAL A 70 7.02 15.04 -1.20
C VAL A 70 6.33 14.57 -2.50
N MET A 71 5.98 13.29 -2.60
CA MET A 71 5.36 12.69 -3.78
C MET A 71 3.84 12.73 -3.74
N LEU A 72 3.25 13.13 -2.63
CA LEU A 72 1.81 13.14 -2.41
C LEU A 72 1.33 14.56 -2.14
N GLU A 73 0.06 14.81 -2.48
CA GLU A 73 -0.60 16.07 -2.18
C GLU A 73 -0.70 16.26 -0.67
N THR A 74 -0.24 17.43 -0.19
CA THR A 74 -0.34 17.80 1.21
C THR A 74 -1.72 18.37 1.49
N ILE A 75 -2.46 17.75 2.39
CA ILE A 75 -3.77 18.20 2.86
C ILE A 75 -3.66 18.39 4.37
N PRO A 76 -3.48 19.61 4.86
CA PRO A 76 -3.24 19.86 6.29
C PRO A 76 -4.47 19.63 7.18
N ASP A 77 -5.68 19.77 6.63
CA ASP A 77 -6.92 19.52 7.38
C ASP A 77 -7.32 18.04 7.31
N PHE A 78 -7.38 17.40 8.48
CA PHE A 78 -7.73 15.99 8.57
C PHE A 78 -9.15 15.67 8.11
N ASN A 79 -10.11 16.55 8.34
CA ASN A 79 -11.49 16.32 7.93
C ASN A 79 -11.62 16.33 6.40
N ILE A 80 -10.96 17.27 5.72
CA ILE A 80 -10.90 17.32 4.26
C ILE A 80 -10.19 16.09 3.71
N PHE A 81 -9.08 15.71 4.33
CA PHE A 81 -8.36 14.49 3.97
C PHE A 81 -9.24 13.25 4.08
N LEU A 82 -9.95 13.09 5.20
CA LEU A 82 -10.81 11.95 5.45
C LEU A 82 -11.98 11.89 4.46
N GLU A 83 -12.61 13.02 4.16
CA GLU A 83 -13.68 13.08 3.15
C GLU A 83 -13.18 12.63 1.77
N ARG A 84 -12.01 13.11 1.34
CA ARG A 84 -11.40 12.70 0.07
C ARG A 84 -11.02 11.22 0.07
N LEU A 85 -10.48 10.72 1.17
CA LEU A 85 -10.12 9.31 1.33
C LEU A 85 -11.35 8.41 1.19
N LEU A 86 -12.43 8.75 1.88
CA LEU A 86 -13.68 7.97 1.83
C LEU A 86 -14.38 8.06 0.47
N ALA A 87 -14.25 9.19 -0.21
CA ALA A 87 -14.77 9.38 -1.57
C ALA A 87 -13.94 8.68 -2.66
N GLY A 88 -12.76 8.15 -2.31
CA GLY A 88 -11.86 7.49 -3.25
C GLY A 88 -11.22 8.44 -4.27
N LYS A 89 -11.05 9.71 -3.90
CA LYS A 89 -10.47 10.74 -4.77
C LYS A 89 -8.95 10.84 -4.60
N GLY A 90 -8.25 11.05 -5.71
CA GLY A 90 -6.81 11.28 -5.74
C GLY A 90 -5.97 10.00 -5.69
N SER A 91 -4.69 10.15 -5.35
CA SER A 91 -3.73 9.06 -5.19
C SER A 91 -4.07 8.07 -4.07
N GLN A 92 -5.06 8.41 -3.28
CA GLN A 92 -5.55 7.66 -2.11
C GLN A 92 -6.64 6.63 -2.45
N ARG A 93 -7.03 6.54 -3.71
CA ARG A 93 -8.13 5.69 -4.18
C ARG A 93 -8.04 4.23 -3.70
N ARG A 94 -6.84 3.67 -3.74
CA ARG A 94 -6.60 2.26 -3.32
C ARG A 94 -6.82 2.04 -1.83
N CYS A 95 -6.40 2.98 -1.00
CA CYS A 95 -6.66 2.89 0.44
C CYS A 95 -8.15 3.00 0.75
N ALA A 96 -8.88 3.85 0.01
CA ALA A 96 -10.32 3.99 0.16
C ALA A 96 -11.05 2.68 -0.23
N GLU A 97 -10.64 2.04 -1.31
CA GLU A 97 -11.20 0.75 -1.71
C GLU A 97 -11.01 -0.34 -0.64
N ASN A 98 -9.81 -0.43 -0.08
CA ASN A 98 -9.52 -1.36 1.01
C ASN A 98 -10.32 -1.05 2.28
N LEU A 99 -10.45 0.23 2.62
CA LEU A 99 -11.28 0.66 3.76
C LEU A 99 -12.76 0.37 3.55
N GLN A 100 -13.26 0.52 2.31
CA GLN A 100 -14.64 0.17 1.97
C GLN A 100 -14.90 -1.34 2.04
N ILE A 101 -13.95 -2.16 1.61
CA ILE A 101 -14.03 -3.61 1.71
C ILE A 101 -14.08 -4.03 3.19
N LEU A 102 -13.19 -3.49 4.01
CA LEU A 102 -13.18 -3.77 5.45
C LEU A 102 -14.45 -3.28 6.14
N ARG A 103 -14.99 -2.12 5.74
CA ARG A 103 -16.27 -1.62 6.25
C ARG A 103 -17.44 -2.52 5.90
N LYS A 104 -17.46 -3.10 4.70
CA LYS A 104 -18.48 -4.07 4.30
C LYS A 104 -18.34 -5.39 5.03
N ALA A 105 -17.12 -5.85 5.28
CA ALA A 105 -16.84 -7.09 6.01
C ALA A 105 -17.17 -6.98 7.51
N ALA A 106 -17.09 -5.77 8.08
CA ALA A 106 -17.39 -5.52 9.50
C ALA A 106 -18.90 -5.37 9.81
N LYS A 107 -19.75 -5.36 8.79
CA LYS A 107 -21.22 -5.38 8.92
C LYS A 107 -21.74 -6.78 8.79
#